data_e18cbfe4aa7049f1865e36fda3cf104a
#
_entry.id   e18cbfe4aa7049f1865e36fda3cf104a
#
_cell.length_a   1.000
_cell.length_b   1.000
_cell.length_c   1.000
_cell.angle_alpha   90.00
_cell.angle_beta   90.00
_cell.angle_gamma   90.00
#
_symmetry.space_group_name_H-M   'P 1'
#
loop_
_entity.id
_entity.type
_entity.pdbx_description
1 polymer ?
#
loop_
_entity_poly.entity_id
_entity_poly.type
_entity_poly.pdbx_seq_one_letter_code
_entity_poly.pdbx_strand_id
1 'polypeptide(L)'
;MFLGNSEKKGINGFILGMDLDDRYAQISCWLPGEQKPETLSAEAEGEEYMIPAVLCRRTDRDVWTYGREALQTAERGEGVLVDHLLSSALQGKKVEAGGEIFEATALLALFIKRSLSLLGGTSRGALRGYRGLEKADFFMFTFEKVDRQALEMVERVALLLSLSPERVSCQSRAESFFYYNINQPEELWRHLCMICDFGGRTLKTMLFEANHHTRPATVTVSEEEQASLTRHIPEGKEYEVKEPSGEMAEEMDEAFLALFQKLSAGKIIDTIYLIGDGFEGNWYQKTLSALCMNRRVFRGNNLYSKGACYGGGYKAAQKSRQKAGQEYVYLGADMLKVNLGLDAVKRGEAIYFSLLDAGMNWFDARGECDFLLDQDYAFSLRLSPVSGRKARQIVVTLSGVPERPPGTTRIHLTVSCPDAETVKLRMEDKGFGDFFPSSGLAWEESFSLTDVLKD
;
A
#
# COMPACT_ATOMS: atom_id res chain seq x y z
N MET A 1 -16.28 7.40 8.50
CA MET A 1 -17.41 7.42 7.57
C MET A 1 -16.86 7.32 6.17
N PHE A 2 -16.34 6.16 5.83
CA PHE A 2 -16.29 5.78 4.46
C PHE A 2 -17.68 5.24 4.20
N LEU A 3 -18.53 6.11 3.90
CA LEU A 3 -19.66 6.19 3.00
C LEU A 3 -20.53 4.92 2.97
N GLY A 4 -21.06 4.52 4.11
CA GLY A 4 -22.37 3.91 4.14
C GLY A 4 -23.37 4.95 3.62
N ASN A 5 -24.09 4.64 2.62
CA ASN A 5 -25.27 5.21 1.94
C ASN A 5 -25.82 6.60 2.31
N SER A 6 -25.05 7.51 2.92
CA SER A 6 -25.39 8.91 3.11
C SER A 6 -24.40 9.75 2.33
N GLU A 7 -24.85 10.44 1.31
CA GLU A 7 -24.20 11.46 0.50
C GLU A 7 -22.67 11.46 0.60
N LYS A 8 -22.00 10.90 -0.40
CA LYS A 8 -20.53 10.87 -0.51
C LYS A 8 -20.02 12.32 -0.43
N LYS A 9 -19.69 12.78 0.76
CA LYS A 9 -19.02 14.07 0.93
C LYS A 9 -17.62 13.90 0.33
N GLY A 10 -17.28 14.73 -0.65
CA GLY A 10 -15.92 14.80 -1.19
C GLY A 10 -14.91 15.06 -0.08
N ILE A 11 -13.66 14.70 -0.32
CA ILE A 11 -12.57 14.99 0.62
C ILE A 11 -12.32 16.49 0.73
N ASN A 12 -11.77 16.91 1.88
CA ASN A 12 -11.41 18.30 2.11
C ASN A 12 -9.99 18.66 1.67
N GLY A 13 -9.25 17.73 1.09
CA GLY A 13 -7.85 17.90 0.72
C GLY A 13 -7.54 17.41 -0.69
N PHE A 14 -6.41 17.85 -1.24
CA PHE A 14 -5.87 17.36 -2.51
C PHE A 14 -4.99 16.13 -2.28
N ILE A 15 -5.40 14.96 -2.78
CA ILE A 15 -4.68 13.71 -2.62
C ILE A 15 -4.10 13.26 -3.96
N LEU A 16 -2.85 12.84 -3.96
CA LEU A 16 -2.20 12.18 -5.08
C LEU A 16 -2.02 10.69 -4.79
N GLY A 17 -2.26 9.86 -5.78
CA GLY A 17 -1.99 8.43 -5.77
C GLY A 17 -1.14 8.05 -6.97
N MET A 18 -0.08 7.30 -6.75
CA MET A 18 0.82 6.83 -7.80
C MET A 18 1.05 5.32 -7.66
N ASP A 19 0.60 4.55 -8.64
CA ASP A 19 1.05 3.17 -8.82
C ASP A 19 2.33 3.16 -9.64
N LEU A 20 3.34 2.45 -9.16
CA LEU A 20 4.67 2.46 -9.78
C LEU A 20 5.30 1.06 -9.72
N ASP A 21 5.79 0.61 -10.86
CA ASP A 21 6.70 -0.53 -11.00
C ASP A 21 7.88 -0.17 -11.93
N ASP A 22 8.70 -1.17 -12.30
CA ASP A 22 9.86 -0.92 -13.18
C ASP A 22 9.50 -0.62 -14.63
N ARG A 23 8.26 -0.91 -15.03
CA ARG A 23 7.82 -0.71 -16.42
C ARG A 23 7.01 0.57 -16.58
N TYR A 24 6.06 0.80 -15.67
CA TYR A 24 5.11 1.88 -15.79
C TYR A 24 4.81 2.56 -14.47
N ALA A 25 4.41 3.83 -14.59
CA ALA A 25 3.77 4.57 -13.53
C ALA A 25 2.38 5.02 -13.97
N GLN A 26 1.45 5.11 -13.01
CA GLN A 26 0.14 5.71 -13.19
C GLN A 26 -0.14 6.69 -12.08
N ILE A 27 -0.73 7.83 -12.40
CA ILE A 27 -1.02 8.89 -11.44
C ILE A 27 -2.51 9.16 -11.44
N SER A 28 -3.11 9.12 -10.27
CA SER A 28 -4.46 9.61 -10.02
C SER A 28 -4.44 10.77 -9.04
N CYS A 29 -5.42 11.65 -9.14
CA CYS A 29 -5.60 12.75 -8.21
C CYS A 29 -7.05 12.81 -7.72
N TRP A 30 -7.22 13.18 -6.48
CA TRP A 30 -8.52 13.41 -5.88
C TRP A 30 -8.60 14.84 -5.35
N LEU A 31 -9.41 15.65 -6.02
CA LEU A 31 -9.55 17.07 -5.70
C LEU A 31 -10.57 17.30 -4.59
N PRO A 32 -10.42 18.37 -3.79
CA PRO A 32 -11.41 18.77 -2.80
C PRO A 32 -12.78 18.95 -3.43
N GLY A 33 -13.81 18.36 -2.81
CA GLY A 33 -15.19 18.43 -3.29
C GLY A 33 -15.57 17.41 -4.38
N GLU A 34 -14.61 16.76 -5.01
CA GLU A 34 -14.89 15.69 -5.99
C GLU A 34 -15.34 14.41 -5.26
N GLN A 35 -16.20 13.63 -5.92
CA GLN A 35 -16.72 12.38 -5.35
C GLN A 35 -15.78 11.21 -5.50
N LYS A 36 -14.90 11.23 -6.52
CA LYS A 36 -13.99 10.14 -6.87
C LYS A 36 -12.69 10.66 -7.46
N PRO A 37 -11.58 9.92 -7.30
CA PRO A 37 -10.33 10.26 -7.94
C PRO A 37 -10.40 10.09 -9.47
N GLU A 38 -9.62 10.92 -10.17
CA GLU A 38 -9.42 10.83 -11.60
C GLU A 38 -7.98 10.49 -11.93
N THR A 39 -7.77 9.67 -12.98
CA THR A 39 -6.43 9.32 -13.46
C THR A 39 -5.98 10.33 -14.50
N LEU A 40 -4.71 10.74 -14.40
CA LEU A 40 -4.11 11.67 -15.33
C LEU A 40 -3.70 10.95 -16.60
N SER A 41 -4.06 11.51 -17.77
CA SER A 41 -3.54 11.01 -19.04
C SER A 41 -2.10 11.47 -19.25
N ALA A 42 -1.27 10.58 -19.76
CA ALA A 42 0.09 10.88 -20.21
C ALA A 42 0.12 11.73 -21.49
N GLU A 43 -0.97 11.72 -22.25
CA GLU A 43 -1.14 12.48 -23.49
C GLU A 43 -2.20 13.56 -23.35
N ALA A 44 -2.00 14.70 -24.02
CA ALA A 44 -2.90 15.85 -23.92
C ALA A 44 -4.30 15.58 -24.49
N GLU A 45 -4.42 14.73 -25.50
CA GLU A 45 -5.66 14.35 -26.19
C GLU A 45 -5.80 12.82 -26.32
N GLY A 46 -5.60 12.08 -25.23
CA GLY A 46 -5.68 10.62 -25.26
C GLY A 46 -6.15 10.00 -23.95
N GLU A 47 -6.46 8.71 -23.99
CA GLU A 47 -6.75 7.87 -22.84
C GLU A 47 -5.53 7.01 -22.44
N GLU A 48 -4.32 7.48 -22.74
CA GLU A 48 -3.08 6.81 -22.33
C GLU A 48 -2.75 7.18 -20.89
N TYR A 49 -2.85 6.22 -20.01
CA TYR A 49 -2.64 6.41 -18.57
C TYR A 49 -1.34 5.82 -18.05
N MET A 50 -0.64 5.03 -18.89
CA MET A 50 0.58 4.35 -18.51
C MET A 50 1.80 5.15 -18.94
N ILE A 51 2.56 5.64 -17.99
CA ILE A 51 3.79 6.40 -18.21
C ILE A 51 4.95 5.40 -18.11
N PRO A 52 5.71 5.14 -19.20
CA PRO A 52 6.92 4.32 -19.12
C PRO A 52 7.86 4.82 -18.02
N ALA A 53 8.26 3.95 -17.10
CA ALA A 53 9.08 4.31 -15.93
C ALA A 53 10.56 4.38 -16.31
N VAL A 54 10.89 5.28 -17.25
CA VAL A 54 12.24 5.45 -17.80
C VAL A 54 12.63 6.92 -17.87
N LEU A 55 13.94 7.14 -17.80
CA LEU A 55 14.60 8.41 -18.08
C LEU A 55 15.57 8.22 -19.25
N CYS A 56 15.83 9.28 -20.01
CA CYS A 56 16.91 9.29 -21.00
C CYS A 56 17.72 10.57 -20.82
N ARG A 57 19.03 10.44 -20.63
CA ARG A 57 19.96 11.55 -20.58
C ARG A 57 20.44 11.84 -21.99
N ARG A 58 20.16 13.02 -22.50
CA ARG A 58 20.61 13.42 -23.83
C ARG A 58 22.13 13.57 -23.89
N THR A 59 22.72 13.22 -25.05
CA THR A 59 24.17 13.31 -25.27
C THR A 59 24.60 14.68 -25.74
N ASP A 60 23.69 15.47 -26.37
CA ASP A 60 23.95 16.79 -26.94
C ASP A 60 23.84 17.93 -25.92
N ARG A 61 23.17 17.72 -24.81
CA ARG A 61 22.92 18.70 -23.77
C ARG A 61 22.57 18.03 -22.42
N ASP A 62 22.82 18.70 -21.33
CA ASP A 62 22.50 18.20 -19.99
C ASP A 62 20.99 18.33 -19.69
N VAL A 63 20.20 17.49 -20.36
CA VAL A 63 18.73 17.44 -20.23
C VAL A 63 18.30 16.00 -20.13
N TRP A 64 17.37 15.76 -19.20
CA TRP A 64 16.69 14.48 -19.04
C TRP A 64 15.31 14.54 -19.67
N THR A 65 14.96 13.53 -20.46
CA THR A 65 13.60 13.23 -20.91
C THR A 65 13.04 12.08 -20.10
N TYR A 66 11.72 11.86 -20.11
CA TYR A 66 11.05 10.81 -19.35
C TYR A 66 9.91 10.17 -20.14
N GLY A 67 9.46 8.98 -19.74
CA GLY A 67 8.33 8.30 -20.36
C GLY A 67 8.56 8.00 -21.84
N ARG A 68 7.53 8.20 -22.66
CA ARG A 68 7.61 7.95 -24.11
C ARG A 68 8.67 8.80 -24.82
N GLU A 69 8.85 10.05 -24.42
CA GLU A 69 9.89 10.91 -24.98
C GLU A 69 11.29 10.33 -24.72
N ALA A 70 11.52 9.74 -23.55
CA ALA A 70 12.79 9.08 -23.23
C ALA A 70 13.05 7.88 -24.13
N LEU A 71 12.05 7.02 -24.35
CA LEU A 71 12.15 5.89 -25.27
C LEU A 71 12.48 6.35 -26.70
N GLN A 72 11.75 7.33 -27.22
CA GLN A 72 11.99 7.89 -28.56
C GLN A 72 13.39 8.53 -28.70
N THR A 73 13.85 9.22 -27.65
CA THR A 73 15.19 9.83 -27.63
C THR A 73 16.27 8.76 -27.69
N ALA A 74 16.11 7.68 -26.95
CA ALA A 74 17.03 6.55 -26.96
C ALA A 74 17.01 5.79 -28.30
N GLU A 75 15.85 5.53 -28.88
CA GLU A 75 15.70 4.87 -30.18
C GLU A 75 16.40 5.64 -31.32
N ARG A 76 16.40 6.97 -31.22
CA ARG A 76 17.13 7.84 -32.19
C ARG A 76 18.64 7.89 -31.94
N GLY A 77 19.14 7.23 -30.87
CA GLY A 77 20.55 7.32 -30.48
C GLY A 77 20.98 8.70 -29.94
N GLU A 78 20.01 9.53 -29.51
CA GLU A 78 20.26 10.87 -29.02
C GLU A 78 20.50 10.96 -27.52
N GLY A 79 20.51 9.80 -26.81
CA GLY A 79 20.69 9.77 -25.36
C GLY A 79 20.92 8.35 -24.81
N VAL A 80 21.25 8.29 -23.52
CA VAL A 80 21.44 7.06 -22.75
C VAL A 80 20.18 6.79 -21.94
N LEU A 81 19.51 5.65 -22.24
CA LEU A 81 18.31 5.22 -21.53
C LEU A 81 18.68 4.70 -20.14
N VAL A 82 17.85 5.04 -19.16
CA VAL A 82 17.89 4.50 -17.79
C VAL A 82 16.51 3.95 -17.48
N ASP A 83 16.44 2.66 -17.28
CA ASP A 83 15.27 1.88 -16.92
C ASP A 83 15.42 1.26 -15.52
N HIS A 84 14.48 0.38 -15.10
CA HIS A 84 14.51 -0.27 -13.79
C HIS A 84 14.71 0.71 -12.62
N LEU A 85 14.06 1.88 -12.70
CA LEU A 85 14.24 2.97 -11.74
C LEU A 85 13.83 2.57 -10.33
N LEU A 86 12.71 1.85 -10.18
CA LEU A 86 12.19 1.43 -8.88
C LEU A 86 13.09 0.39 -8.23
N SER A 87 13.39 -0.71 -8.92
CA SER A 87 14.20 -1.79 -8.35
C SER A 87 15.63 -1.34 -8.04
N SER A 88 16.20 -0.47 -8.88
CA SER A 88 17.52 0.13 -8.63
C SER A 88 17.50 1.06 -7.39
N ALA A 89 16.45 1.85 -7.21
CA ALA A 89 16.28 2.72 -6.04
C ALA A 89 16.06 1.92 -4.76
N LEU A 90 15.23 0.86 -4.80
CA LEU A 90 15.01 -0.05 -3.67
C LEU A 90 16.32 -0.71 -3.20
N GLN A 91 17.20 -1.07 -4.14
CA GLN A 91 18.50 -1.68 -3.84
C GLN A 91 19.60 -0.65 -3.51
N GLY A 92 19.30 0.65 -3.52
CA GLY A 92 20.28 1.70 -3.27
C GLY A 92 21.44 1.73 -4.27
N LYS A 93 21.19 1.33 -5.52
CA LYS A 93 22.21 1.27 -6.56
C LYS A 93 22.65 2.65 -7.04
N LYS A 94 23.83 2.66 -7.65
CA LYS A 94 24.34 3.76 -8.47
C LYS A 94 24.19 3.37 -9.94
N VAL A 95 23.76 4.34 -10.74
CA VAL A 95 23.48 4.17 -12.16
C VAL A 95 24.38 5.12 -12.95
N GLU A 96 25.07 4.61 -13.95
CA GLU A 96 25.87 5.41 -14.87
C GLU A 96 25.02 5.85 -16.06
N ALA A 97 25.05 7.14 -16.38
CA ALA A 97 24.40 7.68 -17.56
C ALA A 97 25.23 8.81 -18.14
N GLY A 98 25.66 8.66 -19.40
CA GLY A 98 26.45 9.68 -20.09
C GLY A 98 27.79 10.03 -19.43
N GLY A 99 28.48 9.02 -18.85
CA GLY A 99 29.78 9.19 -18.20
C GLY A 99 29.73 9.74 -16.77
N GLU A 100 28.56 9.95 -16.21
CA GLU A 100 28.36 10.38 -14.81
C GLU A 100 27.59 9.32 -14.02
N ILE A 101 27.85 9.28 -12.71
CA ILE A 101 27.24 8.32 -11.78
C ILE A 101 26.17 9.04 -10.95
N PHE A 102 24.98 8.49 -10.90
CA PHE A 102 23.81 9.00 -10.19
C PHE A 102 23.34 8.00 -9.13
N GLU A 103 22.83 8.49 -8.01
CA GLU A 103 22.06 7.67 -7.07
C GLU A 103 20.71 7.30 -7.70
N ALA A 104 20.37 6.01 -7.74
CA ALA A 104 19.11 5.55 -8.36
C ALA A 104 17.87 6.20 -7.73
N THR A 105 17.90 6.45 -6.41
CA THR A 105 16.82 7.16 -5.71
C THR A 105 16.65 8.61 -6.20
N ALA A 106 17.75 9.28 -6.57
CA ALA A 106 17.67 10.63 -7.15
C ALA A 106 17.08 10.63 -8.56
N LEU A 107 17.41 9.62 -9.36
CA LEU A 107 16.81 9.43 -10.69
C LEU A 107 15.32 9.08 -10.58
N LEU A 108 14.93 8.23 -9.63
CA LEU A 108 13.53 7.94 -9.36
C LEU A 108 12.76 9.20 -8.93
N ALA A 109 13.32 9.99 -8.03
CA ALA A 109 12.71 11.27 -7.62
C ALA A 109 12.57 12.25 -8.81
N LEU A 110 13.57 12.30 -9.70
CA LEU A 110 13.51 13.09 -10.93
C LEU A 110 12.37 12.62 -11.85
N PHE A 111 12.24 11.30 -12.06
CA PHE A 111 11.17 10.70 -12.84
C PHE A 111 9.80 11.06 -12.26
N ILE A 112 9.61 10.89 -10.95
CA ILE A 112 8.36 11.23 -10.25
C ILE A 112 8.04 12.73 -10.43
N LYS A 113 9.02 13.60 -10.21
CA LYS A 113 8.84 15.05 -10.37
C LYS A 113 8.43 15.43 -11.80
N ARG A 114 9.03 14.77 -12.81
CA ARG A 114 8.70 15.01 -14.22
C ARG A 114 7.31 14.48 -14.56
N SER A 115 6.96 13.29 -14.11
CA SER A 115 5.63 12.70 -14.34
C SER A 115 4.51 13.55 -13.71
N LEU A 116 4.75 14.15 -12.56
CA LEU A 116 3.80 15.06 -11.92
C LEU A 116 3.61 16.40 -12.65
N SER A 117 4.46 16.72 -13.63
CA SER A 117 4.23 17.89 -14.53
C SER A 117 2.93 17.77 -15.32
N LEU A 118 2.40 16.55 -15.50
CA LEU A 118 1.08 16.28 -16.11
C LEU A 118 -0.06 16.99 -15.37
N LEU A 119 0.08 17.25 -14.05
CA LEU A 119 -0.90 18.03 -13.29
C LEU A 119 -1.12 19.44 -13.86
N GLY A 120 -0.10 20.01 -14.50
CA GLY A 120 -0.17 21.35 -15.12
C GLY A 120 -0.62 21.37 -16.56
N GLY A 121 -0.54 20.22 -17.26
CA GLY A 121 -0.79 20.08 -18.72
C GLY A 121 -2.21 19.65 -19.08
N THR A 122 -3.02 19.21 -18.09
CA THR A 122 -4.39 18.76 -18.37
C THR A 122 -5.27 19.92 -18.80
N SER A 123 -5.99 19.74 -19.91
CA SER A 123 -6.99 20.67 -20.43
C SER A 123 -8.20 20.88 -19.50
N ARG A 124 -8.31 20.11 -18.42
CA ARG A 124 -9.39 20.23 -17.43
C ARG A 124 -9.10 21.41 -16.50
N GLY A 125 -9.92 22.44 -16.58
CA GLY A 125 -9.79 23.71 -15.83
C GLY A 125 -9.68 23.54 -14.30
N ALA A 126 -10.21 22.43 -13.75
CA ALA A 126 -10.17 22.10 -12.31
C ALA A 126 -8.74 21.93 -11.77
N LEU A 127 -7.81 21.38 -12.57
CA LEU A 127 -6.42 21.15 -12.13
C LEU A 127 -5.50 22.37 -12.22
N ARG A 128 -5.93 23.45 -12.91
CA ARG A 128 -5.11 24.67 -13.05
C ARG A 128 -4.69 25.29 -11.70
N GLY A 129 -5.49 25.13 -10.65
CA GLY A 129 -5.18 25.60 -9.30
C GLY A 129 -4.21 24.72 -8.50
N TYR A 130 -3.97 23.49 -8.95
CA TYR A 130 -3.22 22.45 -8.23
C TYR A 130 -1.88 22.11 -8.93
N ARG A 131 -1.27 23.12 -9.54
CA ARG A 131 0.06 22.98 -10.12
C ARG A 131 1.08 22.92 -8.99
N GLY A 132 1.79 21.80 -8.95
CA GLY A 132 2.88 21.59 -8.00
C GLY A 132 2.53 20.56 -6.91
N LEU A 133 3.54 19.78 -6.59
CA LEU A 133 3.48 18.69 -5.61
C LEU A 133 3.29 19.24 -4.17
N GLU A 134 3.75 20.46 -3.93
CA GLU A 134 3.65 21.16 -2.65
C GLU A 134 2.20 21.43 -2.22
N LYS A 135 1.26 21.42 -3.15
CA LYS A 135 -0.17 21.62 -2.88
C LYS A 135 -0.91 20.34 -2.49
N ALA A 136 -0.30 19.17 -2.71
CA ALA A 136 -0.90 17.92 -2.29
C ALA A 136 -0.92 17.84 -0.77
N ASP A 137 -2.06 17.59 -0.17
CA ASP A 137 -2.21 17.36 1.27
C ASP A 137 -1.69 15.98 1.67
N PHE A 138 -1.76 15.03 0.75
CA PHE A 138 -1.20 13.71 0.92
C PHE A 138 -0.77 13.09 -0.41
N PHE A 139 0.36 12.37 -0.41
CA PHE A 139 0.84 11.61 -1.54
C PHE A 139 1.03 10.13 -1.17
N MET A 140 0.27 9.26 -1.81
CA MET A 140 0.29 7.83 -1.58
C MET A 140 0.94 7.10 -2.75
N PHE A 141 2.02 6.39 -2.48
CA PHE A 141 2.60 5.45 -3.42
C PHE A 141 1.95 4.08 -3.31
N THR A 142 1.84 3.37 -4.42
CA THR A 142 1.47 1.96 -4.47
C THR A 142 2.58 1.19 -5.15
N PHE A 143 3.01 0.11 -4.48
CA PHE A 143 3.99 -0.84 -4.99
C PHE A 143 3.38 -2.25 -4.97
N GLU A 144 4.02 -3.20 -5.62
CA GLU A 144 3.60 -4.59 -5.55
C GLU A 144 3.56 -5.08 -4.10
N LYS A 145 4.64 -4.81 -3.35
CA LYS A 145 4.77 -5.13 -1.91
C LYS A 145 5.40 -3.95 -1.18
N VAL A 146 5.13 -3.88 0.11
CA VAL A 146 5.75 -2.89 1.00
C VAL A 146 6.63 -3.62 2.01
N ASP A 147 7.91 -3.34 1.96
CA ASP A 147 8.91 -3.80 2.92
C ASP A 147 9.72 -2.63 3.47
N ARG A 148 10.71 -2.91 4.30
CA ARG A 148 11.57 -1.87 4.89
C ARG A 148 12.32 -1.07 3.82
N GLN A 149 12.77 -1.71 2.74
CA GLN A 149 13.50 -1.03 1.66
C GLN A 149 12.59 -0.04 0.94
N ALA A 150 11.32 -0.42 0.71
CA ALA A 150 10.31 0.47 0.12
C ALA A 150 10.05 1.69 1.02
N LEU A 151 9.93 1.51 2.33
CA LEU A 151 9.73 2.61 3.28
C LEU A 151 10.91 3.57 3.29
N GLU A 152 12.15 3.06 3.42
CA GLU A 152 13.37 3.88 3.41
C GLU A 152 13.55 4.62 2.07
N MET A 153 13.22 3.97 0.96
CA MET A 153 13.24 4.59 -0.36
C MET A 153 12.21 5.72 -0.45
N VAL A 154 10.98 5.51 0.02
CA VAL A 154 9.93 6.54 0.02
C VAL A 154 10.31 7.74 0.89
N GLU A 155 10.91 7.53 2.06
CA GLU A 155 11.42 8.63 2.89
C GLU A 155 12.48 9.47 2.17
N ARG A 156 13.44 8.82 1.49
CA ARG A 156 14.47 9.51 0.70
C ARG A 156 13.88 10.27 -0.48
N VAL A 157 12.95 9.65 -1.20
CA VAL A 157 12.23 10.31 -2.31
C VAL A 157 11.46 11.52 -1.81
N ALA A 158 10.75 11.42 -0.68
CA ALA A 158 10.03 12.53 -0.09
C ALA A 158 10.97 13.72 0.22
N LEU A 159 12.14 13.46 0.81
CA LEU A 159 13.15 14.49 1.08
C LEU A 159 13.64 15.15 -0.21
N LEU A 160 13.96 14.37 -1.26
CA LEU A 160 14.41 14.88 -2.55
C LEU A 160 13.35 15.71 -3.28
N LEU A 161 12.07 15.41 -3.05
CA LEU A 161 10.92 16.14 -3.58
C LEU A 161 10.52 17.33 -2.68
N SER A 162 11.24 17.58 -1.57
CA SER A 162 10.93 18.61 -0.58
C SER A 162 9.52 18.45 0.04
N LEU A 163 9.09 17.20 0.22
CA LEU A 163 7.83 16.87 0.88
C LEU A 163 8.06 16.56 2.36
N SER A 164 7.11 16.98 3.20
CA SER A 164 7.09 16.55 4.61
C SER A 164 6.79 15.03 4.67
N PRO A 165 7.59 14.25 5.44
CA PRO A 165 7.36 12.80 5.60
C PRO A 165 5.95 12.46 6.08
N GLU A 166 5.32 13.35 6.84
CA GLU A 166 3.94 13.17 7.33
C GLU A 166 2.89 13.19 6.22
N ARG A 167 3.22 13.74 5.06
CA ARG A 167 2.33 13.89 3.91
C ARG A 167 2.56 12.82 2.84
N VAL A 168 3.45 11.88 3.09
CA VAL A 168 3.82 10.81 2.15
C VAL A 168 3.70 9.46 2.84
N SER A 169 3.20 8.48 2.13
CA SER A 169 3.16 7.09 2.59
C SER A 169 3.14 6.14 1.39
N CYS A 170 3.22 4.85 1.66
CA CYS A 170 3.03 3.82 0.65
C CYS A 170 2.10 2.72 1.15
N GLN A 171 1.58 1.96 0.21
CA GLN A 171 0.72 0.81 0.41
C GLN A 171 0.95 -0.24 -0.68
N SER A 172 0.56 -1.49 -0.44
CA SER A 172 0.65 -2.55 -1.44
C SER A 172 -0.46 -2.44 -2.49
N ARG A 173 -0.27 -3.10 -3.66
CA ARG A 173 -1.33 -3.24 -4.66
C ARG A 173 -2.56 -3.93 -4.10
N ALA A 174 -2.39 -4.91 -3.21
CA ALA A 174 -3.49 -5.57 -2.52
C ALA A 174 -4.28 -4.59 -1.63
N GLU A 175 -3.61 -3.71 -0.88
CA GLU A 175 -4.24 -2.65 -0.10
C GLU A 175 -4.94 -1.63 -1.00
N SER A 176 -4.35 -1.27 -2.13
CA SER A 176 -4.98 -0.39 -3.12
C SER A 176 -6.25 -1.03 -3.70
N PHE A 177 -6.24 -2.33 -3.96
CA PHE A 177 -7.41 -3.06 -4.41
C PHE A 177 -8.51 -3.06 -3.35
N PHE A 178 -8.16 -3.25 -2.08
CA PHE A 178 -9.11 -3.08 -0.98
C PHE A 178 -9.76 -1.70 -0.97
N TYR A 179 -8.95 -0.62 -0.95
CA TYR A 179 -9.49 0.74 -0.92
C TYR A 179 -10.31 1.08 -2.15
N TYR A 180 -9.94 0.56 -3.32
CA TYR A 180 -10.74 0.75 -4.53
C TYR A 180 -12.11 0.11 -4.38
N ASN A 181 -12.20 -1.17 -3.99
CA ASN A 181 -13.46 -1.90 -3.91
C ASN A 181 -14.44 -1.33 -2.89
N ILE A 182 -14.00 -1.03 -1.67
CA ILE A 182 -14.90 -0.49 -0.64
C ILE A 182 -15.49 0.88 -1.00
N ASN A 183 -14.92 1.56 -2.00
CA ASN A 183 -15.43 2.82 -2.54
C ASN A 183 -16.30 2.62 -3.80
N GLN A 184 -16.50 1.38 -4.26
CA GLN A 184 -17.48 1.03 -5.29
C GLN A 184 -18.84 0.69 -4.66
N PRO A 185 -19.93 0.63 -5.45
CA PRO A 185 -21.21 0.11 -4.98
C PRO A 185 -21.08 -1.31 -4.41
N GLU A 186 -21.72 -1.56 -3.25
CA GLU A 186 -21.60 -2.84 -2.52
C GLU A 186 -22.03 -4.05 -3.35
N GLU A 187 -22.95 -3.88 -4.28
CA GLU A 187 -23.38 -4.94 -5.21
C GLU A 187 -22.27 -5.45 -6.13
N LEU A 188 -21.15 -4.71 -6.27
CA LEU A 188 -19.99 -5.15 -7.05
C LEU A 188 -19.07 -6.09 -6.26
N TRP A 189 -19.17 -6.10 -4.94
CA TRP A 189 -18.23 -6.83 -4.07
C TRP A 189 -18.93 -7.49 -2.85
N ARG A 190 -20.21 -7.80 -2.99
CA ARG A 190 -20.99 -8.45 -1.92
C ARG A 190 -20.44 -9.83 -1.57
N HIS A 191 -19.94 -10.59 -2.56
CA HIS A 191 -19.29 -11.87 -2.38
C HIS A 191 -17.80 -11.70 -2.65
N LEU A 192 -17.30 -12.25 -3.75
CA LEU A 192 -15.89 -12.15 -4.11
C LEU A 192 -15.68 -11.19 -5.28
N CYS A 193 -14.58 -10.44 -5.23
CA CYS A 193 -14.02 -9.79 -6.41
C CYS A 193 -12.70 -10.45 -6.79
N MET A 194 -12.48 -10.64 -8.08
CA MET A 194 -11.22 -11.12 -8.63
C MET A 194 -10.54 -10.00 -9.40
N ILE A 195 -9.25 -9.86 -9.24
CA ILE A 195 -8.41 -9.09 -10.13
C ILE A 195 -7.45 -10.04 -10.85
N CYS A 196 -7.35 -9.86 -12.16
CA CYS A 196 -6.36 -10.51 -13.01
C CYS A 196 -5.41 -9.41 -13.49
N ASP A 197 -4.17 -9.42 -13.00
CA ASP A 197 -3.13 -8.44 -13.35
C ASP A 197 -2.12 -9.09 -14.28
N PHE A 198 -2.16 -8.71 -15.56
CA PHE A 198 -1.25 -9.18 -16.58
C PHE A 198 -0.35 -8.04 -17.08
N GLY A 199 0.17 -7.25 -16.14
CA GLY A 199 1.05 -6.10 -16.40
C GLY A 199 2.53 -6.44 -16.57
N GLY A 200 2.89 -7.72 -16.61
CA GLY A 200 4.26 -8.18 -16.73
C GLY A 200 4.36 -9.42 -17.59
N ARG A 201 5.29 -10.29 -17.24
CA ARG A 201 5.49 -11.58 -17.94
C ARG A 201 4.50 -12.64 -17.49
N THR A 202 4.01 -12.56 -16.25
CA THR A 202 3.17 -13.57 -15.61
C THR A 202 1.85 -12.95 -15.18
N LEU A 203 0.73 -13.67 -15.38
CA LEU A 203 -0.56 -13.30 -14.84
C LEU A 203 -0.55 -13.50 -13.33
N LYS A 204 -0.90 -12.47 -12.58
CA LYS A 204 -1.14 -12.49 -11.14
C LYS A 204 -2.62 -12.35 -10.87
N THR A 205 -3.12 -13.04 -9.85
CA THR A 205 -4.52 -12.92 -9.44
C THR A 205 -4.63 -12.58 -7.97
N MET A 206 -5.61 -11.74 -7.63
CA MET A 206 -5.98 -11.46 -6.25
C MET A 206 -7.47 -11.67 -6.08
N LEU A 207 -7.85 -12.19 -4.91
CA LEU A 207 -9.25 -12.37 -4.50
C LEU A 207 -9.53 -11.50 -3.30
N PHE A 208 -10.50 -10.61 -3.44
CA PHE A 208 -11.03 -9.78 -2.37
C PHE A 208 -12.26 -10.47 -1.78
N GLU A 209 -12.27 -10.65 -0.47
CA GLU A 209 -13.37 -11.24 0.28
C GLU A 209 -13.71 -10.39 1.50
N ALA A 210 -15.00 -10.03 1.63
CA ALA A 210 -15.52 -9.31 2.79
C ALA A 210 -16.31 -10.25 3.70
N ASN A 211 -15.92 -10.31 4.97
CA ASN A 211 -16.66 -11.02 6.02
C ASN A 211 -17.56 -10.05 6.78
N HIS A 212 -18.83 -10.05 6.46
CA HIS A 212 -19.85 -9.21 7.10
C HIS A 212 -20.38 -9.76 8.43
N HIS A 213 -19.89 -10.91 8.90
CA HIS A 213 -20.30 -11.48 10.19
C HIS A 213 -19.55 -10.88 11.37
N THR A 214 -18.49 -10.11 11.12
CA THR A 214 -17.73 -9.36 12.15
C THR A 214 -18.15 -7.91 12.19
N ARG A 215 -17.91 -7.23 13.33
CA ARG A 215 -18.14 -5.78 13.47
C ARG A 215 -16.94 -5.14 14.16
N PRO A 216 -16.16 -4.32 13.44
CA PRO A 216 -16.28 -3.99 12.01
C PRO A 216 -16.15 -5.22 11.10
N ALA A 217 -16.68 -5.14 9.88
CA ALA A 217 -16.52 -6.20 8.88
C ALA A 217 -15.04 -6.32 8.51
N THR A 218 -14.55 -7.54 8.38
CA THR A 218 -13.15 -7.79 8.01
C THR A 218 -13.04 -8.09 6.53
N VAL A 219 -12.00 -7.56 5.89
CA VAL A 219 -11.73 -7.78 4.48
C VAL A 219 -10.34 -8.37 4.33
N THR A 220 -10.24 -9.43 3.52
CA THR A 220 -8.97 -10.04 3.13
C THR A 220 -8.77 -9.91 1.63
N VAL A 221 -7.52 -9.78 1.22
CA VAL A 221 -7.10 -9.94 -0.18
C VAL A 221 -6.05 -11.04 -0.18
N SER A 222 -6.37 -12.16 -0.83
CA SER A 222 -5.43 -13.25 -1.06
C SER A 222 -4.75 -13.05 -2.41
N GLU A 223 -3.45 -13.19 -2.45
CA GLU A 223 -2.63 -13.10 -3.65
C GLU A 223 -2.24 -14.50 -4.10
N GLU A 224 -2.41 -14.77 -5.40
CA GLU A 224 -1.98 -16.02 -6.03
C GLU A 224 -1.16 -15.71 -7.28
N GLU A 225 0.08 -16.14 -7.32
CA GLU A 225 0.91 -16.05 -8.52
C GLU A 225 0.59 -17.19 -9.48
N GLN A 226 0.34 -16.86 -10.74
CA GLN A 226 -0.06 -17.82 -11.76
C GLN A 226 1.03 -17.99 -12.82
N ALA A 227 1.96 -18.89 -12.55
CA ALA A 227 3.04 -19.21 -13.50
C ALA A 227 2.55 -19.96 -14.76
N SER A 228 1.30 -20.46 -14.76
CA SER A 228 0.73 -21.21 -15.89
C SER A 228 0.36 -20.35 -17.10
N LEU A 229 0.23 -19.03 -16.93
CA LEU A 229 0.01 -18.09 -18.01
C LEU A 229 1.12 -17.04 -18.01
N THR A 230 2.06 -17.20 -18.91
CA THR A 230 3.22 -16.31 -19.09
C THR A 230 3.32 -15.84 -20.53
N ARG A 231 3.79 -14.62 -20.73
CA ARG A 231 4.14 -14.12 -22.06
C ARG A 231 5.63 -13.89 -22.19
N HIS A 232 6.16 -14.14 -23.37
CA HIS A 232 7.54 -13.82 -23.69
C HIS A 232 7.66 -12.35 -24.09
N ILE A 233 8.44 -11.58 -23.33
CA ILE A 233 8.82 -10.21 -23.64
C ILE A 233 10.33 -10.22 -23.92
N PRO A 234 10.77 -9.96 -25.16
CA PRO A 234 12.18 -9.88 -25.48
C PRO A 234 12.88 -8.78 -24.67
N GLU A 235 14.16 -8.99 -24.38
CA GLU A 235 14.98 -7.98 -23.70
C GLU A 235 15.06 -6.69 -24.53
N GLY A 236 14.96 -5.53 -23.88
CA GLY A 236 14.93 -4.22 -24.53
C GLY A 236 13.60 -3.87 -25.24
N LYS A 237 12.58 -4.74 -25.10
CA LYS A 237 11.25 -4.55 -25.73
C LYS A 237 10.12 -4.57 -24.70
N GLU A 238 10.43 -4.26 -23.47
CA GLU A 238 9.51 -4.29 -22.33
C GLU A 238 8.33 -3.34 -22.49
N TYR A 239 8.46 -2.31 -23.34
CA TYR A 239 7.46 -1.29 -23.61
C TYR A 239 6.73 -1.49 -24.95
N GLU A 240 7.17 -2.47 -25.77
CA GLU A 240 6.46 -2.86 -26.99
C GLU A 240 5.40 -3.91 -26.66
N VAL A 241 4.14 -3.48 -26.64
CA VAL A 241 3.03 -4.42 -26.48
C VAL A 241 2.79 -5.15 -27.79
N LYS A 242 3.00 -6.46 -27.80
CA LYS A 242 2.62 -7.32 -28.93
C LYS A 242 1.43 -8.17 -28.54
N GLU A 243 0.33 -8.02 -29.26
CA GLU A 243 -0.79 -8.93 -29.11
C GLU A 243 -0.38 -10.35 -29.53
N PRO A 244 -0.71 -11.37 -28.74
CA PRO A 244 -0.60 -12.73 -29.20
C PRO A 244 -1.47 -12.93 -30.46
N SER A 245 -0.98 -13.71 -31.43
CA SER A 245 -1.71 -13.95 -32.67
C SER A 245 -1.58 -15.43 -33.09
N GLY A 246 -2.54 -15.91 -33.88
CA GLY A 246 -2.57 -17.27 -34.38
C GLY A 246 -2.62 -18.31 -33.26
N GLU A 247 -1.87 -19.39 -33.41
CA GLU A 247 -1.85 -20.54 -32.48
C GLU A 247 -1.45 -20.11 -31.04
N MET A 248 -0.52 -19.16 -30.90
CA MET A 248 -0.13 -18.62 -29.57
C MET A 248 -1.32 -17.98 -28.86
N ALA A 249 -2.17 -17.23 -29.57
CA ALA A 249 -3.34 -16.59 -28.95
C ALA A 249 -4.35 -17.64 -28.49
N GLU A 250 -4.55 -18.70 -29.27
CA GLU A 250 -5.47 -19.79 -28.91
C GLU A 250 -4.96 -20.55 -27.67
N GLU A 251 -3.68 -20.91 -27.63
CA GLU A 251 -3.06 -21.57 -26.48
C GLU A 251 -3.14 -20.73 -25.21
N MET A 252 -2.89 -19.43 -25.32
CA MET A 252 -3.01 -18.51 -24.19
C MET A 252 -4.45 -18.34 -23.72
N ASP A 253 -5.43 -18.26 -24.61
CA ASP A 253 -6.84 -18.18 -24.24
C ASP A 253 -7.30 -19.46 -23.52
N GLU A 254 -6.92 -20.64 -24.01
CA GLU A 254 -7.21 -21.92 -23.36
C GLU A 254 -6.56 -22.04 -21.99
N ALA A 255 -5.31 -21.63 -21.85
CA ALA A 255 -4.61 -21.62 -20.57
C ALA A 255 -5.27 -20.65 -19.56
N PHE A 256 -5.69 -19.47 -20.01
CA PHE A 256 -6.40 -18.51 -19.16
C PHE A 256 -7.79 -19.03 -18.77
N LEU A 257 -8.53 -19.66 -19.68
CA LEU A 257 -9.81 -20.26 -19.37
C LEU A 257 -9.69 -21.36 -18.32
N ALA A 258 -8.72 -22.27 -18.48
CA ALA A 258 -8.46 -23.35 -17.52
C ALA A 258 -8.08 -22.79 -16.13
N LEU A 259 -7.25 -21.78 -16.09
CA LEU A 259 -6.88 -21.10 -14.86
C LEU A 259 -8.10 -20.47 -14.18
N PHE A 260 -8.91 -19.72 -14.93
CA PHE A 260 -10.12 -19.10 -14.41
C PHE A 260 -11.11 -20.14 -13.86
N GLN A 261 -11.35 -21.24 -14.58
CA GLN A 261 -12.21 -22.33 -14.11
C GLN A 261 -11.71 -22.92 -12.79
N LYS A 262 -10.40 -23.12 -12.65
CA LYS A 262 -9.78 -23.59 -11.40
C LYS A 262 -9.99 -22.61 -10.25
N LEU A 263 -9.73 -21.32 -10.47
CA LEU A 263 -9.81 -20.29 -9.43
C LEU A 263 -11.25 -19.98 -9.00
N SER A 264 -12.21 -20.09 -9.92
CA SER A 264 -13.63 -19.80 -9.67
C SER A 264 -14.44 -21.00 -9.16
N ALA A 265 -13.85 -22.21 -9.14
CA ALA A 265 -14.54 -23.43 -8.72
C ALA A 265 -15.11 -23.30 -7.30
N GLY A 266 -16.43 -23.46 -7.17
CA GLY A 266 -17.14 -23.39 -5.89
C GLY A 266 -17.22 -22.00 -5.27
N LYS A 267 -16.84 -20.94 -6.00
CA LYS A 267 -16.85 -19.55 -5.52
C LYS A 267 -17.90 -18.72 -6.25
N ILE A 268 -18.57 -17.83 -5.53
CA ILE A 268 -19.46 -16.80 -6.11
C ILE A 268 -18.64 -15.54 -6.28
N ILE A 269 -18.35 -15.18 -7.54
CA ILE A 269 -17.57 -13.99 -7.89
C ILE A 269 -18.54 -13.01 -8.55
N ASP A 270 -18.66 -11.81 -7.96
CA ASP A 270 -19.55 -10.75 -8.47
C ASP A 270 -18.86 -9.95 -9.60
N THR A 271 -17.60 -9.63 -9.39
CA THR A 271 -16.84 -8.75 -10.28
C THR A 271 -15.46 -9.28 -10.58
N ILE A 272 -15.03 -9.11 -11.83
CA ILE A 272 -13.67 -9.42 -12.29
C ILE A 272 -13.07 -8.17 -12.92
N TYR A 273 -11.87 -7.82 -12.50
CA TYR A 273 -11.09 -6.74 -13.07
C TYR A 273 -9.93 -7.31 -13.87
N LEU A 274 -9.84 -6.94 -15.15
CA LEU A 274 -8.73 -7.27 -16.04
C LEU A 274 -7.86 -6.03 -16.17
N ILE A 275 -6.64 -6.09 -15.66
CA ILE A 275 -5.68 -4.98 -15.68
C ILE A 275 -4.34 -5.41 -16.25
N GLY A 276 -3.57 -4.44 -16.70
CA GLY A 276 -2.27 -4.66 -17.32
C GLY A 276 -2.34 -4.74 -18.83
N ASP A 277 -1.21 -4.40 -19.45
CA ASP A 277 -1.02 -4.35 -20.89
C ASP A 277 -1.09 -5.74 -21.57
N GLY A 278 -0.99 -6.81 -20.81
CA GLY A 278 -1.18 -8.19 -21.29
C GLY A 278 -2.60 -8.49 -21.77
N PHE A 279 -3.60 -7.69 -21.34
CA PHE A 279 -4.98 -7.79 -21.83
C PHE A 279 -5.28 -6.84 -22.99
N GLU A 280 -4.30 -6.19 -23.56
CA GLU A 280 -4.49 -5.48 -24.81
C GLU A 280 -4.78 -6.45 -25.96
N GLY A 281 -5.64 -6.00 -26.89
CA GLY A 281 -6.13 -6.85 -27.97
C GLY A 281 -7.32 -7.71 -27.65
N ASN A 282 -7.57 -8.70 -28.50
CA ASN A 282 -8.76 -9.56 -28.50
C ASN A 282 -8.44 -11.05 -28.41
N TRP A 283 -7.29 -11.42 -27.88
CA TRP A 283 -6.81 -12.81 -27.87
C TRP A 283 -7.58 -13.75 -26.93
N TYR A 284 -8.26 -13.25 -25.91
CA TYR A 284 -8.93 -14.04 -24.83
C TYR A 284 -10.44 -14.12 -24.97
N GLN A 285 -10.98 -14.32 -26.18
CA GLN A 285 -12.41 -14.28 -26.43
C GLN A 285 -13.19 -15.44 -25.81
N LYS A 286 -12.64 -16.67 -25.80
CA LYS A 286 -13.25 -17.84 -25.14
C LYS A 286 -13.37 -17.58 -23.64
N THR A 287 -12.27 -17.13 -23.03
CA THR A 287 -12.23 -16.80 -21.61
C THR A 287 -13.15 -15.64 -21.28
N LEU A 288 -13.14 -14.55 -22.06
CA LEU A 288 -14.02 -13.40 -21.83
C LEU A 288 -15.49 -13.79 -21.79
N SER A 289 -15.92 -14.67 -22.69
CA SER A 289 -17.28 -15.19 -22.69
C SER A 289 -17.61 -15.95 -21.38
N ALA A 290 -16.65 -16.73 -20.86
CA ALA A 290 -16.82 -17.44 -19.59
C ALA A 290 -16.78 -16.49 -18.38
N LEU A 291 -15.92 -15.46 -18.40
CA LEU A 291 -15.84 -14.45 -17.36
C LEU A 291 -17.17 -13.69 -17.22
N CYS A 292 -17.82 -13.35 -18.34
CA CYS A 292 -19.05 -12.56 -18.36
C CYS A 292 -20.31 -13.35 -17.95
N MET A 293 -20.22 -14.66 -17.75
CA MET A 293 -21.38 -15.45 -17.31
C MET A 293 -21.78 -15.12 -15.87
N ASN A 294 -22.88 -14.37 -15.72
CA ASN A 294 -23.45 -13.93 -14.44
C ASN A 294 -22.48 -13.09 -13.56
N ARG A 295 -21.53 -12.41 -14.18
CA ARG A 295 -20.53 -11.56 -13.50
C ARG A 295 -20.36 -10.24 -14.23
N ARG A 296 -19.87 -9.25 -13.54
CA ARG A 296 -19.44 -7.98 -14.15
C ARG A 296 -17.95 -8.04 -14.42
N VAL A 297 -17.55 -7.76 -15.64
CA VAL A 297 -16.14 -7.74 -16.05
C VAL A 297 -15.78 -6.33 -16.46
N PHE A 298 -14.74 -5.80 -15.83
CA PHE A 298 -14.20 -4.48 -16.13
C PHE A 298 -12.77 -4.64 -16.66
N ARG A 299 -12.47 -3.93 -17.73
CA ARG A 299 -11.10 -3.78 -18.24
C ARG A 299 -10.65 -2.35 -17.98
N GLY A 300 -9.46 -2.17 -17.44
CA GLY A 300 -8.89 -0.85 -17.21
C GLY A 300 -7.65 -0.91 -16.33
N ASN A 301 -6.78 0.07 -16.47
CA ASN A 301 -5.44 0.04 -15.89
C ASN A 301 -5.23 1.02 -14.73
N ASN A 302 -6.25 1.68 -14.20
CA ASN A 302 -6.10 2.76 -13.21
C ASN A 302 -6.63 2.43 -11.80
N LEU A 303 -6.88 1.18 -11.55
CA LEU A 303 -7.46 0.72 -10.28
C LEU A 303 -6.53 1.01 -9.10
N TYR A 304 -5.23 0.68 -9.24
CA TYR A 304 -4.27 0.82 -8.14
C TYR A 304 -3.98 2.29 -7.81
N SER A 305 -3.79 3.15 -8.80
CA SER A 305 -3.55 4.58 -8.56
C SER A 305 -4.77 5.28 -7.94
N LYS A 306 -5.99 4.88 -8.32
CA LYS A 306 -7.23 5.35 -7.66
C LYS A 306 -7.36 4.79 -6.25
N GLY A 307 -7.04 3.52 -6.03
CA GLY A 307 -6.96 2.91 -4.72
C GLY A 307 -5.97 3.62 -3.80
N ALA A 308 -4.83 4.06 -4.35
CA ALA A 308 -3.87 4.90 -3.64
C ALA A 308 -4.48 6.23 -3.19
N CYS A 309 -5.24 6.91 -4.04
CA CYS A 309 -5.94 8.13 -3.66
C CYS A 309 -6.92 7.89 -2.50
N TYR A 310 -7.71 6.81 -2.56
CA TYR A 310 -8.64 6.47 -1.49
C TYR A 310 -7.91 6.15 -0.18
N GLY A 311 -6.82 5.35 -0.22
CA GLY A 311 -5.98 5.06 0.94
C GLY A 311 -5.33 6.31 1.53
N GLY A 312 -4.80 7.20 0.67
CA GLY A 312 -4.24 8.49 1.08
C GLY A 312 -5.26 9.39 1.76
N GLY A 313 -6.48 9.47 1.23
CA GLY A 313 -7.59 10.20 1.84
C GLY A 313 -7.97 9.64 3.21
N TYR A 314 -7.96 8.30 3.35
CA TYR A 314 -8.18 7.64 4.64
C TYR A 314 -7.09 8.00 5.66
N LYS A 315 -5.80 7.88 5.31
CA LYS A 315 -4.70 8.23 6.21
C LYS A 315 -4.69 9.72 6.59
N ALA A 316 -4.99 10.62 5.65
CA ALA A 316 -5.12 12.04 5.92
C ALA A 316 -6.26 12.35 6.91
N ALA A 317 -7.42 11.67 6.78
CA ALA A 317 -8.56 11.83 7.68
C ALA A 317 -8.26 11.31 9.09
N GLN A 318 -7.55 10.19 9.23
CA GLN A 318 -7.15 9.65 10.54
C GLN A 318 -6.26 10.64 11.31
N LYS A 319 -5.30 11.28 10.65
CA LYS A 319 -4.42 12.29 11.26
C LYS A 319 -5.19 13.51 11.77
N SER A 320 -6.30 13.87 11.15
CA SER A 320 -7.16 14.99 11.57
C SER A 320 -8.05 14.69 12.79
N ARG A 321 -7.86 13.55 13.49
CA ARG A 321 -8.66 13.10 14.67
C ARG A 321 -10.17 12.95 14.41
N GLN A 322 -10.60 12.89 13.19
CA GLN A 322 -11.98 12.50 12.88
C GLN A 322 -12.08 10.97 13.01
N LYS A 323 -12.27 10.47 14.23
CA LYS A 323 -12.62 9.06 14.50
C LYS A 323 -14.02 8.77 13.94
N ALA A 324 -14.10 8.55 12.64
CA ALA A 324 -15.22 7.81 12.07
C ALA A 324 -14.99 6.33 12.40
N GLY A 325 -15.99 5.66 12.97
CA GLY A 325 -15.90 4.20 13.19
C GLY A 325 -15.57 3.52 11.87
N GLN A 326 -14.56 2.66 11.87
CA GLN A 326 -14.23 1.87 10.69
C GLN A 326 -15.35 0.87 10.44
N GLU A 327 -15.98 0.96 9.28
CA GLU A 327 -16.98 -0.01 8.84
C GLU A 327 -16.31 -1.32 8.40
N TYR A 328 -15.11 -1.21 7.81
CA TYR A 328 -14.31 -2.32 7.31
C TYR A 328 -12.88 -2.26 7.82
N VAL A 329 -12.34 -3.40 8.22
CA VAL A 329 -10.93 -3.58 8.61
C VAL A 329 -10.24 -4.47 7.58
N TYR A 330 -9.22 -3.93 6.93
CA TYR A 330 -8.37 -4.69 6.02
C TYR A 330 -7.36 -5.55 6.79
N LEU A 331 -7.22 -6.81 6.40
CA LEU A 331 -6.33 -7.79 7.01
C LEU A 331 -5.39 -8.42 5.97
N GLY A 332 -4.68 -7.58 5.22
CA GLY A 332 -3.67 -8.01 4.26
C GLY A 332 -2.37 -8.49 4.88
N ALA A 333 -1.39 -8.79 4.04
CA ALA A 333 -0.07 -9.24 4.47
C ALA A 333 0.68 -8.17 5.28
N ASP A 334 0.47 -6.90 4.94
CA ASP A 334 1.12 -5.75 5.59
C ASP A 334 0.40 -5.26 6.85
N MET A 335 -0.68 -5.96 7.27
CA MET A 335 -1.53 -5.54 8.39
C MET A 335 -1.34 -6.41 9.61
N LEU A 336 -1.42 -5.79 10.78
CA LEU A 336 -1.54 -6.52 12.03
C LEU A 336 -2.87 -7.28 12.06
N LYS A 337 -2.81 -8.57 12.42
CA LYS A 337 -3.98 -9.47 12.51
C LYS A 337 -4.47 -9.66 13.94
N VAL A 338 -3.91 -8.87 14.88
CA VAL A 338 -4.19 -8.94 16.31
C VAL A 338 -4.35 -7.54 16.88
N ASN A 339 -5.20 -7.43 17.89
CA ASN A 339 -5.19 -6.28 18.80
C ASN A 339 -4.25 -6.60 19.96
N LEU A 340 -3.39 -5.66 20.31
CA LEU A 340 -2.50 -5.74 21.47
C LEU A 340 -2.86 -4.63 22.44
N GLY A 341 -3.05 -4.98 23.70
CA GLY A 341 -3.34 -4.01 24.76
C GLY A 341 -2.86 -4.45 26.12
N LEU A 342 -2.92 -3.52 27.05
CA LEU A 342 -2.53 -3.67 28.43
C LEU A 342 -3.78 -3.90 29.30
N ASP A 343 -3.78 -4.97 30.10
CA ASP A 343 -4.76 -5.15 31.17
C ASP A 343 -4.32 -4.32 32.37
N ALA A 344 -5.12 -3.34 32.76
CA ALA A 344 -4.80 -2.39 33.81
C ALA A 344 -5.99 -2.11 34.72
N VAL A 345 -5.75 -1.46 35.85
CA VAL A 345 -6.79 -0.97 36.73
C VAL A 345 -6.78 0.57 36.72
N LYS A 346 -7.91 1.18 36.44
CA LYS A 346 -8.07 2.64 36.47
C LYS A 346 -9.20 3.01 37.44
N ARG A 347 -8.88 3.73 38.49
CA ARG A 347 -9.84 4.13 39.54
C ARG A 347 -10.58 2.94 40.20
N GLY A 348 -9.89 1.80 40.32
CA GLY A 348 -10.48 0.60 40.90
C GLY A 348 -11.24 -0.31 39.93
N GLU A 349 -11.37 0.11 38.66
CA GLU A 349 -12.04 -0.69 37.63
C GLU A 349 -11.01 -1.32 36.68
N ALA A 350 -11.20 -2.60 36.34
CA ALA A 350 -10.41 -3.28 35.35
C ALA A 350 -10.68 -2.69 33.94
N ILE A 351 -9.64 -2.29 33.26
CA ILE A 351 -9.72 -1.75 31.91
C ILE A 351 -8.79 -2.52 30.97
N TYR A 352 -9.17 -2.54 29.70
CA TYR A 352 -8.27 -2.89 28.59
C TYR A 352 -7.83 -1.58 27.90
N PHE A 353 -6.53 -1.33 27.90
CA PHE A 353 -5.96 -0.18 27.19
C PHE A 353 -5.35 -0.66 25.89
N SER A 354 -5.95 -0.29 24.74
CA SER A 354 -5.44 -0.67 23.42
C SER A 354 -4.15 0.07 23.13
N LEU A 355 -3.12 -0.68 22.72
CA LEU A 355 -1.82 -0.17 22.28
C LEU A 355 -1.70 -0.24 20.76
N LEU A 356 -2.07 -1.38 20.17
CA LEU A 356 -2.08 -1.60 18.74
C LEU A 356 -3.40 -2.24 18.33
N ASP A 357 -3.98 -1.75 17.24
CA ASP A 357 -5.24 -2.27 16.70
C ASP A 357 -4.97 -3.12 15.45
N ALA A 358 -5.70 -4.21 15.29
CA ALA A 358 -5.69 -5.00 14.08
C ALA A 358 -6.14 -4.15 12.86
N GLY A 359 -5.55 -4.40 11.71
CA GLY A 359 -5.76 -3.61 10.50
C GLY A 359 -4.87 -2.37 10.39
N MET A 360 -3.98 -2.11 11.36
CA MET A 360 -2.91 -1.14 11.20
C MET A 360 -1.78 -1.74 10.34
N ASN A 361 -1.19 -0.93 9.45
CA ASN A 361 0.06 -1.32 8.81
C ASN A 361 1.15 -1.54 9.87
N TRP A 362 1.91 -2.62 9.78
CA TRP A 362 2.96 -2.93 10.77
C TRP A 362 3.96 -1.76 10.93
N PHE A 363 4.29 -1.07 9.86
CA PHE A 363 5.24 0.04 9.88
C PHE A 363 4.68 1.35 10.48
N ASP A 364 3.35 1.49 10.52
CA ASP A 364 2.65 2.60 11.18
C ASP A 364 2.26 2.22 12.64
N ALA A 365 2.38 0.94 12.99
CA ALA A 365 1.93 0.42 14.27
C ALA A 365 2.86 0.87 15.42
N ARG A 366 2.40 1.87 16.16
CA ARG A 366 3.07 2.41 17.34
C ARG A 366 2.04 2.68 18.43
N GLY A 367 2.40 2.29 19.64
CA GLY A 367 1.60 2.55 20.83
C GLY A 367 2.49 2.97 21.98
N GLU A 368 1.99 3.85 22.84
CA GLU A 368 2.69 4.26 24.05
C GLU A 368 1.72 4.48 25.20
N CYS A 369 2.14 4.18 26.40
CA CYS A 369 1.42 4.52 27.62
C CYS A 369 2.33 4.58 28.83
N ASP A 370 1.89 5.34 29.85
CA ASP A 370 2.46 5.31 31.18
C ASP A 370 1.53 4.57 32.13
N PHE A 371 2.09 3.68 32.95
CA PHE A 371 1.35 2.97 33.98
C PHE A 371 2.22 2.76 35.24
N LEU A 372 1.56 2.46 36.35
CA LEU A 372 2.23 2.14 37.61
C LEU A 372 2.28 0.64 37.78
N LEU A 373 3.44 0.13 38.18
CA LEU A 373 3.61 -1.26 38.55
C LEU A 373 3.14 -1.50 40.01
N ASP A 374 2.58 -2.64 40.22
CA ASP A 374 2.30 -3.20 41.56
C ASP A 374 3.54 -3.94 42.11
N GLN A 375 3.36 -4.78 43.15
CA GLN A 375 4.46 -5.42 43.90
C GLN A 375 5.30 -6.40 43.06
N ASP A 376 4.72 -7.03 42.06
CA ASP A 376 5.37 -8.12 41.31
C ASP A 376 6.33 -7.68 40.21
N TYR A 377 6.50 -6.36 40.00
CA TYR A 377 7.29 -5.78 38.91
C TYR A 377 6.98 -6.43 37.56
N ALA A 378 5.75 -6.84 37.34
CA ALA A 378 5.27 -7.47 36.13
C ALA A 378 3.98 -6.82 35.64
N PHE A 379 3.71 -6.95 34.37
CA PHE A 379 2.45 -6.52 33.77
C PHE A 379 2.02 -7.50 32.68
N SER A 380 0.73 -7.50 32.35
CA SER A 380 0.17 -8.41 31.36
C SER A 380 -0.27 -7.69 30.11
N LEU A 381 0.22 -8.15 28.97
CA LEU A 381 -0.25 -7.77 27.66
C LEU A 381 -1.25 -8.81 27.14
N ARG A 382 -2.37 -8.34 26.60
CA ARG A 382 -3.39 -9.19 25.99
C ARG A 382 -3.31 -9.07 24.48
N LEU A 383 -3.17 -10.21 23.79
CA LEU A 383 -3.28 -10.35 22.35
C LEU A 383 -4.64 -10.96 22.01
N SER A 384 -5.41 -10.26 21.18
CA SER A 384 -6.75 -10.68 20.75
C SER A 384 -6.78 -10.78 19.22
N PRO A 385 -6.68 -12.02 18.66
CA PRO A 385 -6.73 -12.22 17.21
C PRO A 385 -8.10 -11.88 16.63
N VAL A 386 -8.12 -11.24 15.47
CA VAL A 386 -9.38 -10.93 14.75
C VAL A 386 -10.05 -12.20 14.22
N SER A 387 -9.29 -13.30 14.05
CA SER A 387 -9.79 -14.59 13.58
C SER A 387 -10.77 -15.29 14.52
N GLY A 388 -11.13 -14.68 15.66
CA GLY A 388 -12.01 -15.29 16.68
C GLY A 388 -11.35 -16.35 17.55
N ARG A 389 -10.04 -16.59 17.41
CA ARG A 389 -9.28 -17.44 18.34
C ARG A 389 -9.26 -16.81 19.73
N LYS A 390 -9.03 -17.63 20.75
CA LYS A 390 -8.95 -17.14 22.13
C LYS A 390 -7.84 -16.10 22.30
N ALA A 391 -8.14 -15.05 23.05
CA ALA A 391 -7.13 -14.09 23.47
C ALA A 391 -6.05 -14.77 24.32
N ARG A 392 -4.82 -14.32 24.21
CA ARG A 392 -3.68 -14.79 24.98
C ARG A 392 -3.09 -13.67 25.82
N GLN A 393 -2.52 -14.04 26.95
CA GLN A 393 -1.78 -13.12 27.81
C GLN A 393 -0.30 -13.44 27.76
N ILE A 394 0.50 -12.38 27.64
CA ILE A 394 1.96 -12.39 27.77
C ILE A 394 2.28 -11.63 29.05
N VAL A 395 2.95 -12.27 29.97
CA VAL A 395 3.43 -11.63 31.19
C VAL A 395 4.86 -11.17 30.97
N VAL A 396 5.09 -9.87 31.12
CA VAL A 396 6.41 -9.24 31.05
C VAL A 396 6.86 -8.92 32.46
N THR A 397 8.02 -9.44 32.87
CA THR A 397 8.62 -9.23 34.19
C THR A 397 9.87 -8.40 34.07
N LEU A 398 9.95 -7.29 34.81
CA LEU A 398 11.08 -6.38 34.80
C LEU A 398 12.08 -6.75 35.90
N SER A 399 13.33 -6.99 35.50
CA SER A 399 14.42 -7.31 36.45
C SER A 399 15.21 -6.06 36.84
N GLY A 400 15.74 -6.09 38.10
CA GLY A 400 16.59 -5.01 38.60
C GLY A 400 15.87 -3.69 38.91
N VAL A 401 14.54 -3.70 38.96
CA VAL A 401 13.74 -2.55 39.40
C VAL A 401 14.09 -2.22 40.86
N PRO A 402 14.36 -0.96 41.21
CA PRO A 402 14.59 -0.58 42.59
C PRO A 402 13.39 -0.93 43.49
N GLU A 403 13.66 -1.39 44.69
CA GLU A 403 12.62 -1.68 45.66
C GLU A 403 11.88 -0.39 46.07
N ARG A 404 10.59 -0.35 45.80
CA ARG A 404 9.73 0.82 46.05
C ARG A 404 8.35 0.33 46.57
N PRO A 405 7.62 1.20 47.29
CA PRO A 405 6.23 0.87 47.64
C PRO A 405 5.37 0.56 46.42
N PRO A 406 4.35 -0.30 46.55
CA PRO A 406 3.42 -0.60 45.48
C PRO A 406 2.82 0.68 44.83
N GLY A 407 2.69 0.69 43.52
CA GLY A 407 2.13 1.84 42.79
C GLY A 407 3.02 3.09 42.72
N THR A 408 4.33 3.00 43.07
CA THR A 408 5.28 4.09 43.00
C THR A 408 6.38 3.89 41.92
N THR A 409 6.27 2.86 41.11
CA THR A 409 7.14 2.62 39.98
C THR A 409 6.37 2.89 38.69
N ARG A 410 6.62 4.02 38.04
CA ARG A 410 5.99 4.41 36.78
C ARG A 410 6.85 3.93 35.62
N ILE A 411 6.24 3.13 34.77
CA ILE A 411 6.85 2.64 33.54
C ILE A 411 6.25 3.37 32.35
N HIS A 412 7.12 3.85 31.46
CA HIS A 412 6.77 4.27 30.11
C HIS A 412 6.99 3.10 29.18
N LEU A 413 5.91 2.59 28.59
CA LEU A 413 5.93 1.51 27.59
C LEU A 413 5.76 2.10 26.21
N THR A 414 6.69 1.76 25.30
CA THR A 414 6.55 1.98 23.88
C THR A 414 6.49 0.64 23.15
N VAL A 415 5.54 0.52 22.24
CA VAL A 415 5.33 -0.67 21.42
C VAL A 415 5.49 -0.30 19.95
N SER A 416 6.20 -1.12 19.19
CA SER A 416 6.39 -0.96 17.75
C SER A 416 6.51 -2.31 17.07
N CYS A 417 6.34 -2.35 15.75
CA CYS A 417 6.50 -3.54 14.95
C CYS A 417 7.64 -3.31 13.93
N PRO A 418 8.77 -4.05 14.03
CA PRO A 418 9.82 -3.99 13.02
C PRO A 418 9.43 -4.68 11.71
N ASP A 419 8.47 -5.58 11.76
CA ASP A 419 7.87 -6.30 10.63
C ASP A 419 6.43 -6.71 10.99
N ALA A 420 5.71 -7.37 10.07
CA ALA A 420 4.32 -7.78 10.26
C ALA A 420 4.11 -8.88 11.32
N GLU A 421 5.17 -9.57 11.73
CA GLU A 421 5.10 -10.73 12.63
C GLU A 421 5.76 -10.48 14.00
N THR A 422 6.55 -9.43 14.15
CA THR A 422 7.32 -9.15 15.35
C THR A 422 6.81 -7.92 16.09
N VAL A 423 6.63 -8.04 17.39
CA VAL A 423 6.36 -6.90 18.28
C VAL A 423 7.61 -6.63 19.12
N LYS A 424 8.03 -5.37 19.18
CA LYS A 424 9.10 -4.88 20.03
C LYS A 424 8.53 -3.99 21.12
N LEU A 425 8.88 -4.29 22.37
CA LEU A 425 8.56 -3.52 23.56
C LEU A 425 9.79 -2.80 24.06
N ARG A 426 9.64 -1.55 24.44
CA ARG A 426 10.65 -0.78 25.17
C ARG A 426 9.99 -0.19 26.41
N MET A 427 10.52 -0.53 27.57
CA MET A 427 10.05 -0.07 28.88
C MET A 427 11.11 0.79 29.52
N GLU A 428 10.73 1.92 30.11
CA GLU A 428 11.64 2.83 30.82
C GLU A 428 11.08 3.18 32.20
N ASP A 429 11.91 3.11 33.23
CA ASP A 429 11.53 3.61 34.57
C ASP A 429 11.53 5.14 34.57
N LYS A 430 10.38 5.75 34.71
CA LYS A 430 10.20 7.21 34.82
C LYS A 430 10.14 7.72 36.27
N GLY A 431 10.22 6.82 37.25
CA GLY A 431 10.09 7.19 38.66
C GLY A 431 8.70 7.74 39.01
N PHE A 432 8.54 8.18 40.25
CA PHE A 432 7.27 8.73 40.76
C PHE A 432 7.54 9.93 41.69
N GLY A 433 7.69 11.10 41.10
CA GLY A 433 8.00 12.34 41.82
C GLY A 433 9.39 12.37 42.43
N ASP A 434 9.64 13.35 43.31
CA ASP A 434 10.96 13.58 43.91
C ASP A 434 11.40 12.50 44.90
N PHE A 435 10.42 11.78 45.51
CA PHE A 435 10.69 10.73 46.48
C PHE A 435 11.16 9.43 45.84
N PHE A 436 10.73 9.16 44.61
CA PHE A 436 11.09 7.98 43.84
C PHE A 436 11.56 8.36 42.45
N PRO A 437 12.77 8.95 42.33
CA PRO A 437 13.30 9.41 41.07
C PRO A 437 13.49 8.23 40.09
N SER A 438 13.54 8.52 38.79
CA SER A 438 13.86 7.51 37.77
C SER A 438 15.21 6.85 38.08
N SER A 439 15.27 5.53 37.92
CA SER A 439 16.53 4.77 38.03
C SER A 439 17.39 4.85 36.77
N GLY A 440 16.84 5.38 35.67
CA GLY A 440 17.48 5.35 34.35
C GLY A 440 17.48 3.99 33.68
N LEU A 441 16.85 2.96 34.30
CA LEU A 441 16.76 1.63 33.71
C LEU A 441 15.80 1.62 32.53
N ALA A 442 16.18 0.89 31.48
CA ALA A 442 15.36 0.57 30.33
C ALA A 442 15.49 -0.90 29.97
N TRP A 443 14.38 -1.49 29.55
CA TRP A 443 14.31 -2.89 29.13
C TRP A 443 13.78 -2.94 27.70
N GLU A 444 14.26 -3.90 26.95
CA GLU A 444 13.75 -4.20 25.60
C GLU A 444 13.40 -5.68 25.52
N GLU A 445 12.23 -5.96 25.02
CA GLU A 445 11.76 -7.32 24.74
C GLU A 445 11.13 -7.38 23.35
N SER A 446 11.16 -8.56 22.74
CA SER A 446 10.48 -8.81 21.49
C SER A 446 9.89 -10.21 21.48
N PHE A 447 8.75 -10.37 20.82
CA PHE A 447 8.09 -11.65 20.64
C PHE A 447 7.46 -11.75 19.24
N SER A 448 7.35 -12.99 18.75
CA SER A 448 6.69 -13.29 17.49
C SER A 448 5.20 -13.44 17.68
N LEU A 449 4.41 -12.69 16.91
CA LEU A 449 2.95 -12.84 16.85
C LEU A 449 2.57 -14.23 16.36
N THR A 450 3.31 -14.76 15.40
CA THR A 450 3.07 -16.09 14.82
C THR A 450 3.25 -17.19 15.86
N ASP A 451 4.30 -17.13 16.69
CA ASP A 451 4.58 -18.16 17.69
C ASP A 451 3.56 -18.11 18.84
N VAL A 452 3.16 -16.91 19.24
CA VAL A 452 2.14 -16.73 20.28
C VAL A 452 0.76 -17.20 19.82
N LEU A 453 0.49 -17.22 18.53
CA LEU A 453 -0.84 -17.54 17.96
C LEU A 453 -0.94 -18.98 17.39
N LYS A 454 0.17 -19.73 17.33
CA LYS A 454 0.21 -21.10 16.75
C LYS A 454 -0.48 -22.18 17.60
N ASP A 455 -0.67 -21.98 18.90
CA ASP A 455 -1.37 -22.92 19.78
C ASP A 455 -2.83 -22.49 19.93
#